data_3f1900d7cbc9defdaac03696344637b7
#
_entry.id   3f1900d7cbc9defdaac03696344637b7
#
_cell.length_a   1.000
_cell.length_b   1.000
_cell.length_c   1.000
_cell.angle_alpha   90.00
_cell.angle_beta   90.00
_cell.angle_gamma   90.00
#
_symmetry.space_group_name_H-M   'P 1'
#
loop_
_entity.id
_entity.type
_entity.pdbx_description
1 polymer ?
#
loop_
_entity_poly.entity_id
_entity_poly.type
_entity_poly.pdbx_seq_one_letter_code
_entity_poly.pdbx_strand_id
1 'polypeptide(L)'
;MLNKLVFLSALSVVALSGAAQAAAFNPGTYTAVSKGNGGEVPVTVTFTKNAIESVKIGANKETPGIGSIAIEKLPKAIVDSQSLAVNGVSGASITSHAILAAVAACVKQAGGNVDELSKAKAQKAVVKNETLNADIAVVGAGAAGQTAAIRASQLGKKVILIEKMPFAGGAAAVNGGTVVIQGSKIQKEAGVKDDSPAIMAEDYIKNGHNLNDRRMLELYVNNVGPMVDWATTEGGMKLNTKAGFTNEAEHSKPRVMRWVDGAQGA
;
A
#
# COMPACT_ATOMS: atom_id res chain seq x y z
N MET A 1 28.09 6.87 -7.30
CA MET A 1 27.70 5.56 -7.84
C MET A 1 26.57 5.02 -6.97
N LEU A 2 25.36 4.95 -7.53
CA LEU A 2 24.19 4.45 -6.80
C LEU A 2 24.35 2.94 -6.58
N ASN A 3 24.60 2.51 -5.34
CA ASN A 3 24.58 1.10 -4.99
C ASN A 3 23.12 0.60 -5.12
N LYS A 4 22.93 -0.49 -5.85
CA LYS A 4 21.62 -1.03 -6.22
C LYS A 4 20.77 -1.31 -4.98
N LEU A 5 19.68 -0.58 -4.85
CA LEU A 5 18.57 -0.95 -3.97
C LEU A 5 17.88 -2.17 -4.60
N VAL A 6 17.91 -3.30 -3.93
CA VAL A 6 17.24 -4.51 -4.43
C VAL A 6 15.86 -4.57 -3.80
N PHE A 7 14.83 -4.30 -4.61
CA PHE A 7 13.45 -4.61 -4.27
C PHE A 7 13.18 -6.08 -4.53
N LEU A 8 12.89 -6.85 -3.50
CA LEU A 8 12.43 -8.22 -3.63
C LEU A 8 10.89 -8.22 -3.53
N SER A 9 10.21 -8.21 -4.67
CA SER A 9 8.81 -8.63 -4.76
C SER A 9 8.81 -10.15 -4.97
N ALA A 10 8.15 -10.89 -4.08
CA ALA A 10 8.02 -12.33 -4.23
C ALA A 10 7.16 -12.67 -5.46
N LEU A 11 7.80 -12.97 -6.59
CA LEU A 11 7.14 -13.49 -7.79
C LEU A 11 7.11 -15.02 -7.69
N SER A 12 5.94 -15.59 -7.41
CA SER A 12 5.73 -17.03 -7.36
C SER A 12 5.40 -17.58 -8.75
N VAL A 13 6.26 -18.46 -9.25
CA VAL A 13 5.99 -19.30 -10.43
C VAL A 13 5.33 -20.59 -9.94
N VAL A 14 4.13 -20.87 -10.39
CA VAL A 14 3.36 -22.09 -10.06
C VAL A 14 3.59 -23.13 -11.16
N ALA A 15 4.12 -24.30 -10.79
CA ALA A 15 4.12 -25.48 -11.63
C ALA A 15 2.90 -26.36 -11.28
N LEU A 16 2.09 -26.70 -12.30
CA LEU A 16 0.92 -27.58 -12.16
C LEU A 16 1.33 -29.04 -12.02
N SER A 17 0.89 -29.70 -10.96
CA SER A 17 0.56 -31.13 -10.98
C SER A 17 -0.26 -31.51 -9.76
N GLY A 18 -1.51 -31.84 -9.95
CA GLY A 18 -2.41 -32.42 -8.95
C GLY A 18 -3.84 -32.42 -9.51
N ALA A 19 -4.35 -33.59 -9.90
CA ALA A 19 -5.72 -33.73 -10.36
C ALA A 19 -6.68 -33.38 -9.21
N ALA A 20 -7.14 -32.14 -9.18
CA ALA A 20 -8.35 -31.80 -8.45
C ALA A 20 -9.53 -32.42 -9.20
N GLN A 21 -10.42 -33.10 -8.47
CA GLN A 21 -11.67 -33.61 -9.00
C GLN A 21 -12.39 -32.46 -9.70
N ALA A 22 -12.61 -32.58 -11.01
CA ALA A 22 -13.10 -31.48 -11.82
C ALA A 22 -14.52 -31.12 -11.34
N ALA A 23 -14.68 -29.93 -10.80
CA ALA A 23 -16.00 -29.37 -10.52
C ALA A 23 -16.77 -29.30 -11.85
N ALA A 24 -17.94 -29.91 -11.91
CA ALA A 24 -18.78 -29.86 -13.10
C ALA A 24 -19.55 -28.53 -13.11
N PHE A 25 -19.30 -27.71 -14.14
CA PHE A 25 -20.05 -26.48 -14.37
C PHE A 25 -20.97 -26.59 -15.59
N ASN A 26 -22.01 -25.82 -15.64
CA ASN A 26 -22.68 -25.47 -16.86
C ASN A 26 -21.82 -24.49 -17.64
N PRO A 27 -21.30 -24.85 -18.82
CA PRO A 27 -20.43 -23.95 -19.59
C PRO A 27 -21.16 -22.66 -19.94
N GLY A 28 -20.46 -21.54 -19.85
CA GLY A 28 -21.01 -20.21 -20.12
C GLY A 28 -20.29 -19.09 -19.39
N THR A 29 -20.83 -17.90 -19.57
CA THR A 29 -20.30 -16.68 -18.92
C THR A 29 -21.34 -16.14 -17.95
N TYR A 30 -20.94 -15.95 -16.71
CA TYR A 30 -21.81 -15.51 -15.62
C TYR A 30 -21.25 -14.24 -15.00
N THR A 31 -22.15 -13.36 -14.54
CA THR A 31 -21.76 -12.09 -13.93
C THR A 31 -22.43 -11.95 -12.57
N ALA A 32 -21.67 -11.48 -11.61
CA ALA A 32 -22.15 -11.12 -10.28
C ALA A 32 -21.47 -9.84 -9.79
N VAL A 33 -22.08 -9.18 -8.82
CA VAL A 33 -21.57 -7.95 -8.22
C VAL A 33 -21.46 -8.14 -6.72
N SER A 34 -20.38 -7.64 -6.13
CA SER A 34 -20.22 -7.59 -4.68
C SER A 34 -19.70 -6.22 -4.26
N LYS A 35 -19.92 -5.86 -2.98
CA LYS A 35 -19.51 -4.56 -2.44
C LYS A 35 -18.07 -4.63 -1.96
N GLY A 36 -17.18 -3.87 -2.62
CA GLY A 36 -15.81 -3.62 -2.20
C GLY A 36 -15.66 -2.38 -1.33
N ASN A 37 -14.43 -1.89 -1.20
CA ASN A 37 -14.14 -0.69 -0.42
C ASN A 37 -14.57 0.60 -1.16
N GLY A 38 -14.33 0.67 -2.47
CA GLY A 38 -14.69 1.80 -3.32
C GLY A 38 -16.11 1.74 -3.89
N GLY A 39 -16.89 0.71 -3.57
CA GLY A 39 -18.24 0.51 -4.08
C GLY A 39 -18.45 -0.86 -4.70
N GLU A 40 -19.25 -0.93 -5.76
CA GLU A 40 -19.54 -2.17 -6.46
C GLU A 40 -18.34 -2.68 -7.25
N VAL A 41 -18.09 -3.98 -7.16
CA VAL A 41 -17.07 -4.71 -7.91
C VAL A 41 -17.78 -5.75 -8.78
N PRO A 42 -18.08 -5.44 -10.05
CA PRO A 42 -18.65 -6.39 -11.00
C PRO A 42 -17.60 -7.42 -11.41
N VAL A 43 -17.96 -8.69 -11.40
CA VAL A 43 -17.09 -9.80 -11.78
C VAL A 43 -17.79 -10.65 -12.82
N THR A 44 -17.11 -10.93 -13.92
CA THR A 44 -17.55 -11.83 -14.97
C THR A 44 -16.65 -13.06 -15.02
N VAL A 45 -17.22 -14.24 -14.92
CA VAL A 45 -16.50 -15.52 -14.93
C VAL A 45 -16.99 -16.37 -16.09
N THR A 46 -16.04 -16.87 -16.88
CA THR A 46 -16.34 -17.87 -17.92
C THR A 46 -15.94 -19.24 -17.43
N PHE A 47 -16.85 -20.20 -17.59
CA PHE A 47 -16.64 -21.61 -17.23
C PHE A 47 -16.69 -22.49 -18.47
N THR A 48 -15.79 -23.44 -18.53
CA THR A 48 -15.95 -24.67 -19.31
C THR A 48 -16.66 -25.71 -18.46
N LYS A 49 -16.94 -26.89 -19.01
CA LYS A 49 -17.57 -27.99 -18.25
C LYS A 49 -16.78 -28.36 -16.98
N ASN A 50 -15.46 -28.21 -17.00
CA ASN A 50 -14.56 -28.74 -15.97
C ASN A 50 -13.62 -27.71 -15.36
N ALA A 51 -13.70 -26.42 -15.75
CA ALA A 51 -12.75 -25.43 -15.31
C ALA A 51 -13.31 -24.00 -15.27
N ILE A 52 -12.73 -23.16 -14.41
CA ILE A 52 -12.83 -21.71 -14.47
C ILE A 52 -11.85 -21.25 -15.56
N GLU A 53 -12.37 -20.84 -16.71
CA GLU A 53 -11.56 -20.44 -17.87
C GLU A 53 -11.02 -19.02 -17.72
N SER A 54 -11.85 -18.10 -17.23
CA SER A 54 -11.42 -16.71 -17.02
C SER A 54 -12.23 -16.04 -15.92
N VAL A 55 -11.59 -15.08 -15.25
CA VAL A 55 -12.20 -14.15 -14.30
C VAL A 55 -11.84 -12.74 -14.75
N LYS A 56 -12.83 -11.88 -14.98
CA LYS A 56 -12.66 -10.48 -15.38
C LYS A 56 -13.36 -9.56 -14.41
N ILE A 57 -12.68 -8.51 -13.98
CA ILE A 57 -13.27 -7.49 -13.12
C ILE A 57 -13.71 -6.32 -13.99
N GLY A 58 -14.96 -5.89 -13.84
CA GLY A 58 -15.53 -4.75 -14.55
C GLY A 58 -15.10 -3.40 -13.97
N ALA A 59 -15.69 -2.33 -14.50
CA ALA A 59 -15.45 -0.98 -14.03
C ALA A 59 -15.77 -0.87 -12.52
N ASN A 60 -14.88 -0.29 -11.76
CA ASN A 60 -14.98 -0.17 -10.31
C ASN A 60 -14.28 1.10 -9.82
N LYS A 61 -14.48 1.43 -8.54
CA LYS A 61 -13.88 2.59 -7.88
C LYS A 61 -12.96 2.17 -6.71
N GLU A 62 -12.34 1.02 -6.83
CA GLU A 62 -11.41 0.55 -5.82
C GLU A 62 -10.17 1.43 -5.73
N THR A 63 -9.60 1.53 -4.53
CA THR A 63 -8.48 2.43 -4.24
C THR A 63 -7.26 2.09 -5.10
N PRO A 64 -6.75 3.04 -5.92
CA PRO A 64 -5.51 2.84 -6.67
C PRO A 64 -4.36 2.47 -5.75
N GLY A 65 -3.49 1.55 -6.20
CA GLY A 65 -2.34 1.08 -5.42
C GLY A 65 -2.68 0.14 -4.25
N ILE A 66 -3.97 -0.05 -3.92
CA ILE A 66 -4.43 -0.96 -2.85
C ILE A 66 -5.42 -1.96 -3.44
N GLY A 67 -6.67 -1.56 -3.64
CA GLY A 67 -7.71 -2.40 -4.20
C GLY A 67 -7.40 -2.83 -5.64
N SER A 68 -6.79 -1.95 -6.43
CA SER A 68 -6.34 -2.27 -7.78
C SER A 68 -5.37 -3.46 -7.86
N ILE A 69 -4.56 -3.69 -6.81
CA ILE A 69 -3.67 -4.86 -6.75
C ILE A 69 -4.46 -6.17 -6.58
N ALA A 70 -5.55 -6.15 -5.80
CA ALA A 70 -6.42 -7.30 -5.67
C ALA A 70 -7.13 -7.59 -7.00
N ILE A 71 -7.58 -6.55 -7.71
CA ILE A 71 -8.20 -6.63 -9.03
C ILE A 71 -7.27 -7.27 -10.06
N GLU A 72 -5.99 -6.96 -10.03
CA GLU A 72 -4.99 -7.52 -10.94
C GLU A 72 -4.61 -8.97 -10.59
N LYS A 73 -4.38 -9.26 -9.30
CA LYS A 73 -3.78 -10.53 -8.87
C LYS A 73 -4.78 -11.66 -8.65
N LEU A 74 -5.94 -11.38 -8.05
CA LEU A 74 -6.88 -12.44 -7.69
C LEU A 74 -7.51 -13.17 -8.86
N PRO A 75 -7.90 -12.53 -9.98
CA PRO A 75 -8.42 -13.23 -11.14
C PRO A 75 -7.48 -14.33 -11.63
N LYS A 76 -6.20 -13.99 -11.79
CA LYS A 76 -5.17 -14.94 -12.21
C LYS A 76 -4.99 -16.06 -11.19
N ALA A 77 -4.92 -15.75 -9.89
CA ALA A 77 -4.73 -16.72 -8.83
C ALA A 77 -5.87 -17.75 -8.78
N ILE A 78 -7.11 -17.31 -8.98
CA ILE A 78 -8.32 -18.16 -9.01
C ILE A 78 -8.27 -19.10 -10.21
N VAL A 79 -7.96 -18.58 -11.40
CA VAL A 79 -7.87 -19.38 -12.63
C VAL A 79 -6.72 -20.39 -12.53
N ASP A 80 -5.53 -19.95 -12.12
CA ASP A 80 -4.35 -20.83 -12.02
C ASP A 80 -4.53 -21.96 -11.00
N SER A 81 -5.19 -21.67 -9.87
CA SER A 81 -5.42 -22.67 -8.81
C SER A 81 -6.71 -23.47 -8.97
N GLN A 82 -7.63 -23.06 -9.85
CA GLN A 82 -8.98 -23.62 -9.96
C GLN A 82 -9.68 -23.70 -8.59
N SER A 83 -9.53 -22.66 -7.76
CA SER A 83 -9.94 -22.64 -6.35
C SER A 83 -10.36 -21.25 -5.90
N LEU A 84 -11.27 -21.20 -4.93
CA LEU A 84 -11.61 -19.99 -4.17
C LEU A 84 -10.80 -19.88 -2.87
N ALA A 85 -10.02 -20.89 -2.49
CA ALA A 85 -9.14 -20.88 -1.33
C ALA A 85 -7.82 -20.15 -1.62
N VAL A 86 -7.87 -19.09 -2.42
CA VAL A 86 -6.72 -18.23 -2.70
C VAL A 86 -6.54 -17.19 -1.59
N ASN A 87 -5.30 -16.83 -1.32
CA ASN A 87 -5.00 -15.78 -0.34
C ASN A 87 -5.46 -14.42 -0.86
N GLY A 88 -6.19 -13.69 -0.04
CA GLY A 88 -6.48 -12.29 -0.29
C GLY A 88 -5.19 -11.44 -0.31
N VAL A 89 -5.27 -10.30 -0.97
CA VAL A 89 -4.15 -9.35 -1.01
C VAL A 89 -4.08 -8.59 0.32
N SER A 90 -2.95 -8.67 0.98
CA SER A 90 -2.70 -7.94 2.23
C SER A 90 -2.91 -6.45 2.02
N GLY A 91 -3.68 -5.81 2.92
CA GLY A 91 -4.07 -4.39 2.81
C GLY A 91 -5.30 -4.12 1.93
N ALA A 92 -5.67 -5.06 1.04
CA ALA A 92 -6.87 -4.97 0.21
C ALA A 92 -7.91 -6.04 0.57
N SER A 93 -8.10 -6.34 1.86
CA SER A 93 -8.95 -7.44 2.32
C SER A 93 -10.40 -7.28 1.90
N ILE A 94 -10.97 -6.07 1.97
CA ILE A 94 -12.36 -5.80 1.58
C ILE A 94 -12.56 -6.07 0.09
N THR A 95 -11.69 -5.53 -0.76
CA THR A 95 -11.72 -5.77 -2.21
C THR A 95 -11.51 -7.25 -2.54
N SER A 96 -10.58 -7.91 -1.84
CA SER A 96 -10.33 -9.34 -2.02
C SER A 96 -11.57 -10.19 -1.70
N HIS A 97 -12.23 -9.91 -0.57
CA HIS A 97 -13.46 -10.59 -0.20
C HIS A 97 -14.59 -10.32 -1.21
N ALA A 98 -14.71 -9.09 -1.71
CA ALA A 98 -15.71 -8.74 -2.72
C ALA A 98 -15.52 -9.56 -4.01
N ILE A 99 -14.28 -9.66 -4.51
CA ILE A 99 -13.96 -10.45 -5.69
C ILE A 99 -14.31 -11.92 -5.47
N LEU A 100 -13.85 -12.51 -4.36
CA LEU A 100 -14.12 -13.92 -4.05
C LEU A 100 -15.62 -14.21 -3.89
N ALA A 101 -16.37 -13.31 -3.23
CA ALA A 101 -17.81 -13.44 -3.07
C ALA A 101 -18.55 -13.38 -4.42
N ALA A 102 -18.14 -12.47 -5.31
CA ALA A 102 -18.73 -12.37 -6.64
C ALA A 102 -18.40 -13.60 -7.51
N VAL A 103 -17.17 -14.10 -7.47
CA VAL A 103 -16.80 -15.35 -8.15
C VAL A 103 -17.59 -16.54 -7.60
N ALA A 104 -17.75 -16.64 -6.27
CA ALA A 104 -18.57 -17.68 -5.65
C ALA A 104 -20.04 -17.63 -6.11
N ALA A 105 -20.60 -16.43 -6.30
CA ALA A 105 -21.93 -16.25 -6.86
C ALA A 105 -22.00 -16.75 -8.32
N CYS A 106 -21.00 -16.44 -9.15
CA CYS A 106 -20.90 -16.96 -10.51
C CYS A 106 -20.77 -18.49 -10.54
N VAL A 107 -19.99 -19.09 -9.62
CA VAL A 107 -19.87 -20.54 -9.46
C VAL A 107 -21.25 -21.18 -9.18
N LYS A 108 -22.00 -20.58 -8.25
CA LYS A 108 -23.39 -21.05 -7.96
C LYS A 108 -24.32 -20.97 -9.20
N GLN A 109 -24.25 -19.86 -9.94
CA GLN A 109 -25.02 -19.70 -11.18
C GLN A 109 -24.67 -20.77 -12.23
N ALA A 110 -23.36 -21.10 -12.31
CA ALA A 110 -22.89 -22.18 -13.19
C ALA A 110 -23.16 -23.61 -12.66
N GLY A 111 -23.87 -23.77 -11.54
CA GLY A 111 -24.15 -25.07 -10.95
C GLY A 111 -22.95 -25.71 -10.21
N GLY A 112 -21.86 -24.99 -10.00
CA GLY A 112 -20.68 -25.49 -9.32
C GLY A 112 -20.83 -25.50 -7.79
N ASN A 113 -19.99 -26.30 -7.13
CA ASN A 113 -19.94 -26.41 -5.68
C ASN A 113 -18.91 -25.43 -5.07
N VAL A 114 -19.40 -24.36 -4.45
CA VAL A 114 -18.57 -23.33 -3.81
C VAL A 114 -17.77 -23.91 -2.63
N ASP A 115 -18.34 -24.82 -1.85
CA ASP A 115 -17.68 -25.38 -0.67
C ASP A 115 -16.48 -26.25 -1.06
N GLU A 116 -16.58 -26.99 -2.15
CA GLU A 116 -15.47 -27.77 -2.69
C GLU A 116 -14.35 -26.86 -3.18
N LEU A 117 -14.67 -25.82 -3.95
CA LEU A 117 -13.69 -24.85 -4.45
C LEU A 117 -13.04 -24.06 -3.32
N SER A 118 -13.76 -23.81 -2.21
CA SER A 118 -13.23 -23.12 -1.03
C SER A 118 -12.38 -24.02 -0.12
N LYS A 119 -12.55 -25.34 -0.20
CA LYS A 119 -11.76 -26.34 0.54
C LYS A 119 -10.54 -26.84 -0.24
N ALA A 120 -10.55 -26.67 -1.56
CA ALA A 120 -9.40 -27.03 -2.38
C ALA A 120 -8.20 -26.28 -1.86
N LYS A 121 -7.22 -27.04 -1.30
CA LYS A 121 -6.00 -26.44 -0.72
C LYS A 121 -5.36 -25.54 -1.77
N ALA A 122 -5.34 -24.24 -1.53
CA ALA A 122 -4.48 -23.36 -2.31
C ALA A 122 -3.09 -24.00 -2.30
N GLN A 123 -2.55 -24.29 -3.48
CA GLN A 123 -1.20 -24.82 -3.57
C GLN A 123 -0.29 -23.81 -2.84
N LYS A 124 0.37 -24.24 -1.78
CA LYS A 124 1.36 -23.41 -1.11
C LYS A 124 2.36 -23.01 -2.19
N ALA A 125 2.46 -21.70 -2.44
CA ALA A 125 3.54 -21.20 -3.28
C ALA A 125 4.85 -21.84 -2.79
N VAL A 126 5.61 -22.44 -3.70
CA VAL A 126 6.93 -22.96 -3.36
C VAL A 126 7.77 -21.76 -2.96
N VAL A 127 7.97 -21.59 -1.67
CA VAL A 127 8.82 -20.53 -1.12
C VAL A 127 10.24 -20.92 -1.47
N LYS A 128 10.83 -20.21 -2.41
CA LYS A 128 12.26 -20.33 -2.67
C LYS A 128 12.99 -19.58 -1.56
N ASN A 129 13.66 -20.31 -0.69
CA ASN A 129 14.50 -19.70 0.32
C ASN A 129 15.70 -19.03 -0.36
N GLU A 130 15.88 -17.75 -0.09
CA GLU A 130 17.01 -16.97 -0.55
C GLU A 130 17.73 -16.38 0.65
N THR A 131 19.05 -16.49 0.66
CA THR A 131 19.89 -15.87 1.68
C THR A 131 20.59 -14.66 1.09
N LEU A 132 20.32 -13.49 1.68
CA LEU A 132 20.93 -12.22 1.28
C LEU A 132 21.80 -11.71 2.42
N ASN A 133 22.96 -11.11 2.07
CA ASN A 133 23.87 -10.49 3.01
C ASN A 133 23.79 -8.95 2.89
N ALA A 134 23.64 -8.29 4.01
CA ALA A 134 23.64 -6.81 4.10
C ALA A 134 24.23 -6.37 5.44
N ASP A 135 24.64 -5.09 5.50
CA ASP A 135 25.04 -4.47 6.77
C ASP A 135 23.81 -4.16 7.63
N ILE A 136 22.70 -3.80 6.99
CA ILE A 136 21.45 -3.41 7.66
C ILE A 136 20.26 -4.03 6.92
N ALA A 137 19.38 -4.68 7.68
CA ALA A 137 18.04 -5.09 7.22
C ALA A 137 16.99 -4.17 7.83
N VAL A 138 16.23 -3.48 6.98
CA VAL A 138 15.11 -2.62 7.38
C VAL A 138 13.82 -3.37 7.09
N VAL A 139 12.98 -3.57 8.08
CA VAL A 139 11.70 -4.27 7.97
C VAL A 139 10.54 -3.27 7.96
N GLY A 140 9.82 -3.22 6.86
CA GLY A 140 8.74 -2.27 6.59
C GLY A 140 9.20 -1.10 5.71
N ALA A 141 8.58 -0.94 4.53
CA ALA A 141 8.85 0.15 3.58
C ALA A 141 7.81 1.29 3.70
N GLY A 142 7.34 1.60 4.89
CA GLY A 142 6.64 2.84 5.21
C GLY A 142 7.61 4.03 5.23
N ALA A 143 7.14 5.25 5.50
CA ALA A 143 7.96 6.46 5.50
C ALA A 143 9.23 6.32 6.36
N ALA A 144 9.11 5.80 7.58
CA ALA A 144 10.25 5.62 8.48
C ALA A 144 11.28 4.62 7.94
N GLY A 145 10.83 3.47 7.42
CA GLY A 145 11.72 2.45 6.88
C GLY A 145 12.41 2.91 5.59
N GLN A 146 11.71 3.58 4.71
CA GLN A 146 12.32 4.17 3.51
C GLN A 146 13.38 5.23 3.87
N THR A 147 13.04 6.13 4.79
CA THR A 147 13.97 7.16 5.27
C THR A 147 15.23 6.54 5.89
N ALA A 148 15.07 5.53 6.74
CA ALA A 148 16.18 4.81 7.35
C ALA A 148 17.05 4.09 6.29
N ALA A 149 16.43 3.43 5.32
CA ALA A 149 17.14 2.72 4.26
C ALA A 149 17.92 3.69 3.34
N ILE A 150 17.29 4.81 2.94
CA ILE A 150 17.94 5.83 2.13
C ILE A 150 19.15 6.41 2.90
N ARG A 151 18.95 6.80 4.15
CA ARG A 151 20.02 7.39 4.95
C ARG A 151 21.18 6.41 5.18
N ALA A 152 20.89 5.17 5.51
CA ALA A 152 21.91 4.14 5.66
C ALA A 152 22.69 3.92 4.35
N SER A 153 22.01 3.90 3.20
CA SER A 153 22.64 3.77 1.88
C SER A 153 23.53 4.97 1.55
N GLN A 154 23.09 6.20 1.88
CA GLN A 154 23.93 7.41 1.72
C GLN A 154 25.20 7.36 2.57
N LEU A 155 25.15 6.68 3.72
CA LEU A 155 26.30 6.43 4.59
C LEU A 155 27.16 5.24 4.13
N GLY A 156 26.96 4.75 2.91
CA GLY A 156 27.75 3.68 2.29
C GLY A 156 27.43 2.27 2.78
N LYS A 157 26.33 2.07 3.53
CA LYS A 157 25.92 0.75 3.99
C LYS A 157 25.18 -0.02 2.90
N LYS A 158 25.39 -1.33 2.87
CA LYS A 158 24.59 -2.25 2.07
C LYS A 158 23.28 -2.53 2.81
N VAL A 159 22.16 -2.12 2.23
CA VAL A 159 20.85 -2.17 2.88
C VAL A 159 19.92 -3.11 2.14
N ILE A 160 19.16 -3.93 2.88
CA ILE A 160 18.02 -4.67 2.39
C ILE A 160 16.77 -4.06 3.03
N LEU A 161 15.82 -3.61 2.20
CA LEU A 161 14.51 -3.13 2.62
C LEU A 161 13.47 -4.22 2.34
N ILE A 162 12.80 -4.69 3.39
CA ILE A 162 11.83 -5.78 3.34
C ILE A 162 10.43 -5.21 3.56
N GLU A 163 9.51 -5.49 2.64
CA GLU A 163 8.10 -5.08 2.74
C GLU A 163 7.18 -6.29 2.52
N LYS A 164 6.18 -6.43 3.40
CA LYS A 164 5.18 -7.51 3.26
C LYS A 164 4.11 -7.21 2.22
N MET A 165 3.85 -5.91 1.98
CA MET A 165 2.91 -5.45 0.98
C MET A 165 3.54 -5.53 -0.41
N PRO A 166 2.75 -5.67 -1.48
CA PRO A 166 3.27 -5.66 -2.84
C PRO A 166 3.74 -4.27 -3.31
N PHE A 167 3.68 -3.26 -2.47
CA PHE A 167 4.11 -1.88 -2.72
C PHE A 167 4.71 -1.25 -1.47
N ALA A 168 5.59 -0.29 -1.67
CA ALA A 168 6.16 0.53 -0.60
C ALA A 168 5.26 1.72 -0.26
N GLY A 169 5.47 2.37 0.90
CA GLY A 169 4.80 3.59 1.31
C GLY A 169 4.01 3.45 2.61
N GLY A 170 3.41 2.29 2.88
CA GLY A 170 2.59 2.10 4.08
C GLY A 170 1.48 3.17 4.18
N ALA A 171 1.26 3.75 5.37
CA ALA A 171 0.28 4.82 5.57
C ALA A 171 0.63 6.12 4.80
N ALA A 172 1.90 6.35 4.49
CA ALA A 172 2.32 7.52 3.71
C ALA A 172 1.80 7.47 2.26
N ALA A 173 1.63 6.29 1.68
CA ALA A 173 1.09 6.13 0.32
C ALA A 173 -0.40 6.48 0.20
N VAL A 174 -1.13 6.59 1.30
CA VAL A 174 -2.59 6.81 1.34
C VAL A 174 -2.98 8.05 2.15
N ASN A 175 -2.02 8.89 2.51
CA ASN A 175 -2.30 10.15 3.20
C ASN A 175 -2.79 11.24 2.22
N GLY A 176 -3.25 12.37 2.76
CA GLY A 176 -3.76 13.50 1.97
C GLY A 176 -2.70 14.34 1.25
N GLY A 177 -1.43 13.93 1.26
CA GLY A 177 -0.34 14.63 0.57
C GLY A 177 0.09 15.94 1.23
N THR A 178 -0.11 16.09 2.54
CA THR A 178 0.31 17.25 3.32
C THR A 178 1.43 16.91 4.31
N VAL A 179 2.26 17.88 4.59
CA VAL A 179 3.29 17.80 5.63
C VAL A 179 3.27 19.08 6.48
N VAL A 180 3.40 18.91 7.78
CA VAL A 180 3.47 20.02 8.74
C VAL A 180 4.94 20.29 9.05
N ILE A 181 5.41 21.48 8.74
CA ILE A 181 6.83 21.83 8.74
C ILE A 181 7.07 23.02 9.67
N GLN A 182 8.07 22.89 10.53
CA GLN A 182 8.58 24.00 11.36
C GLN A 182 10.12 23.99 11.31
N GLY A 183 10.71 25.16 11.17
CA GLY A 183 12.16 25.35 11.29
C GLY A 183 12.99 24.93 10.07
N SER A 184 12.36 24.58 8.94
CA SER A 184 13.05 24.28 7.68
C SER A 184 13.55 25.54 6.97
N LYS A 185 14.50 25.38 6.05
CA LYS A 185 14.96 26.45 5.15
C LYS A 185 13.81 26.97 4.29
N ILE A 186 12.97 26.07 3.74
CA ILE A 186 11.83 26.42 2.91
C ILE A 186 10.84 27.30 3.67
N GLN A 187 10.57 27.01 4.95
CA GLN A 187 9.68 27.83 5.77
C GLN A 187 10.26 29.23 6.01
N LYS A 188 11.55 29.34 6.24
CA LYS A 188 12.24 30.63 6.41
C LYS A 188 12.24 31.45 5.12
N GLU A 189 12.53 30.81 3.98
CA GLU A 189 12.50 31.42 2.65
C GLU A 189 11.08 31.90 2.26
N ALA A 190 10.04 31.22 2.69
CA ALA A 190 8.66 31.62 2.53
C ALA A 190 8.23 32.79 3.45
N GLY A 191 9.14 33.30 4.29
CA GLY A 191 8.90 34.47 5.13
C GLY A 191 8.09 34.18 6.40
N VAL A 192 7.91 32.93 6.80
CA VAL A 192 7.28 32.58 8.08
C VAL A 192 8.22 32.96 9.21
N LYS A 193 7.78 33.91 10.04
CA LYS A 193 8.56 34.45 11.16
C LYS A 193 7.97 34.03 12.49
N ASP A 194 8.79 34.13 13.54
CA ASP A 194 8.38 33.94 14.93
C ASP A 194 7.71 32.58 15.19
N ASP A 195 8.23 31.55 14.53
CA ASP A 195 7.86 30.15 14.78
C ASP A 195 9.01 29.42 15.48
N SER A 196 8.65 28.44 16.32
CA SER A 196 9.64 27.66 17.06
C SER A 196 9.11 26.26 17.40
N PRO A 197 9.98 25.31 17.75
CA PRO A 197 9.56 24.01 18.26
C PRO A 197 8.61 24.12 19.47
N ALA A 198 8.83 25.10 20.36
CA ALA A 198 7.97 25.30 21.52
C ALA A 198 6.56 25.72 21.13
N ILE A 199 6.42 26.71 20.22
CA ILE A 199 5.10 27.15 19.72
C ILE A 199 4.40 26.02 18.97
N MET A 200 5.14 25.25 18.19
CA MET A 200 4.57 24.09 17.49
C MET A 200 4.10 23.02 18.49
N ALA A 201 4.87 22.76 19.55
CA ALA A 201 4.48 21.81 20.58
C ALA A 201 3.22 22.25 21.33
N GLU A 202 3.08 23.55 21.65
CA GLU A 202 1.88 24.09 22.29
C GLU A 202 0.63 23.89 21.42
N ASP A 203 0.71 24.15 20.11
CA ASP A 203 -0.39 23.89 19.17
C ASP A 203 -0.79 22.41 19.16
N TYR A 204 0.18 21.50 19.07
CA TYR A 204 -0.09 20.05 19.10
C TYR A 204 -0.70 19.59 20.42
N ILE A 205 -0.25 20.14 21.55
CA ILE A 205 -0.77 19.82 22.87
C ILE A 205 -2.23 20.27 23.00
N LYS A 206 -2.50 21.50 22.56
CA LYS A 206 -3.86 22.05 22.57
C LYS A 206 -4.79 21.23 21.68
N ASN A 207 -4.41 21.00 20.43
CA ASN A 207 -5.23 20.29 19.45
C ASN A 207 -5.39 18.80 19.79
N GLY A 208 -4.39 18.21 20.40
CA GLY A 208 -4.39 16.84 20.88
C GLY A 208 -5.06 16.67 22.25
N HIS A 209 -5.73 17.70 22.78
CA HIS A 209 -6.41 17.68 24.10
C HIS A 209 -5.53 17.13 25.22
N ASN A 210 -4.23 17.43 25.16
CA ASN A 210 -3.25 16.97 26.15
C ASN A 210 -2.99 15.45 26.15
N LEU A 211 -3.41 14.73 25.12
CA LEU A 211 -3.24 13.27 24.99
C LEU A 211 -1.95 12.86 24.29
N ASN A 212 -1.15 13.81 23.83
CA ASN A 212 0.10 13.58 23.11
C ASN A 212 1.13 12.87 24.00
N ASP A 213 1.84 11.90 23.42
CA ASP A 213 3.10 11.42 23.99
C ASP A 213 4.14 12.56 23.92
N ARG A 214 4.54 13.07 25.08
CA ARG A 214 5.41 14.25 25.19
C ARG A 214 6.79 14.01 24.62
N ARG A 215 7.35 12.83 24.79
CA ARG A 215 8.66 12.46 24.29
C ARG A 215 8.66 12.41 22.76
N MET A 216 7.62 11.80 22.17
CA MET A 216 7.48 11.73 20.72
C MET A 216 7.22 13.10 20.11
N LEU A 217 6.42 13.93 20.76
CA LEU A 217 6.16 15.30 20.32
C LEU A 217 7.45 16.15 20.34
N GLU A 218 8.21 16.11 21.41
CA GLU A 218 9.48 16.82 21.52
C GLU A 218 10.47 16.37 20.44
N LEU A 219 10.58 15.06 20.21
CA LEU A 219 11.41 14.52 19.13
C LEU A 219 10.97 15.07 17.76
N TYR A 220 9.66 15.08 17.49
CA TYR A 220 9.12 15.55 16.21
C TYR A 220 9.38 17.04 15.99
N VAL A 221 8.97 17.91 16.91
CA VAL A 221 9.06 19.37 16.72
C VAL A 221 10.50 19.88 16.62
N ASN A 222 11.46 19.20 17.25
CA ASN A 222 12.88 19.56 17.18
C ASN A 222 13.58 19.05 15.92
N ASN A 223 13.00 18.07 15.20
CA ASN A 223 13.68 17.43 14.07
C ASN A 223 12.97 17.58 12.74
N VAL A 224 11.70 18.01 12.69
CA VAL A 224 10.94 18.08 11.45
C VAL A 224 11.56 19.03 10.42
N GLY A 225 12.08 20.18 10.83
CA GLY A 225 12.73 21.12 9.92
C GLY A 225 13.96 20.55 9.25
N PRO A 226 14.99 20.13 10.01
CA PRO A 226 16.17 19.46 9.46
C PRO A 226 15.84 18.22 8.61
N MET A 227 14.82 17.44 9.01
CA MET A 227 14.37 16.27 8.26
C MET A 227 13.80 16.68 6.89
N VAL A 228 12.96 17.70 6.83
CA VAL A 228 12.41 18.21 5.57
C VAL A 228 13.52 18.80 4.69
N ASP A 229 14.47 19.54 5.26
CA ASP A 229 15.61 20.04 4.52
C ASP A 229 16.40 18.90 3.87
N TRP A 230 16.72 17.84 4.63
CA TRP A 230 17.38 16.66 4.09
C TRP A 230 16.51 15.96 3.03
N ALA A 231 15.23 15.76 3.30
CA ALA A 231 14.34 15.04 2.39
C ALA A 231 14.17 15.75 1.05
N THR A 232 14.17 17.08 1.04
CA THR A 232 14.04 17.90 -0.18
C THR A 232 15.34 18.04 -0.96
N THR A 233 16.50 18.02 -0.29
CA THR A 233 17.80 18.17 -0.94
C THR A 233 18.44 16.85 -1.34
N GLU A 234 18.32 15.82 -0.51
CA GLU A 234 19.02 14.54 -0.67
C GLU A 234 18.06 13.34 -0.79
N GLY A 235 16.85 13.44 -0.22
CA GLY A 235 15.85 12.38 -0.20
C GLY A 235 14.95 12.31 -1.45
N GLY A 236 15.06 13.28 -2.37
CA GLY A 236 14.27 13.31 -3.60
C GLY A 236 12.83 13.82 -3.44
N MET A 237 12.45 14.29 -2.25
CA MET A 237 11.12 14.82 -1.95
C MET A 237 10.89 16.16 -2.68
N LYS A 238 9.71 16.36 -3.26
CA LYS A 238 9.33 17.61 -3.92
C LYS A 238 8.11 18.24 -3.26
N LEU A 239 8.26 19.44 -2.73
CA LEU A 239 7.17 20.21 -2.14
C LEU A 239 6.63 21.24 -3.14
N ASN A 240 5.33 21.51 -3.06
CA ASN A 240 4.68 22.52 -3.88
C ASN A 240 4.90 23.92 -3.26
N THR A 241 6.06 24.49 -3.50
CA THR A 241 6.44 25.82 -3.00
C THR A 241 5.62 26.94 -3.62
N LYS A 242 4.99 26.73 -4.79
CA LYS A 242 4.11 27.72 -5.43
C LYS A 242 2.81 27.93 -4.66
N ALA A 243 2.27 26.89 -4.04
CA ALA A 243 1.09 27.00 -3.19
C ALA A 243 1.38 27.69 -1.85
N GLY A 244 2.66 27.73 -1.44
CA GLY A 244 3.08 28.32 -0.19
C GLY A 244 2.67 27.53 1.05
N PHE A 245 2.93 28.11 2.21
CA PHE A 245 2.50 27.57 3.50
C PHE A 245 1.08 28.02 3.82
N THR A 246 0.27 27.10 4.29
CA THR A 246 -1.08 27.36 4.78
C THR A 246 -1.17 27.18 6.29
N ASN A 247 -2.16 27.82 6.89
CA ASN A 247 -2.51 27.66 8.28
C ASN A 247 -3.74 26.77 8.39
N GLU A 248 -3.50 25.48 8.58
CA GLU A 248 -4.54 24.47 8.67
C GLU A 248 -4.45 23.78 10.05
N ALA A 249 -5.48 23.02 10.39
CA ALA A 249 -5.52 22.21 11.63
C ALA A 249 -5.26 23.00 12.92
N GLU A 250 -5.79 24.23 13.01
CA GLU A 250 -5.68 25.10 14.19
C GLU A 250 -4.25 25.44 14.64
N HIS A 251 -3.27 25.32 13.75
CA HIS A 251 -1.92 25.78 14.02
C HIS A 251 -1.89 27.31 14.15
N SER A 252 -1.13 27.83 15.10
CA SER A 252 -0.96 29.28 15.31
C SER A 252 -0.06 29.95 14.24
N LYS A 253 0.69 29.16 13.48
CA LYS A 253 1.59 29.60 12.41
C LYS A 253 1.36 28.83 11.13
N PRO A 254 1.63 29.41 9.93
CA PRO A 254 1.60 28.67 8.67
C PRO A 254 2.66 27.58 8.63
N ARG A 255 2.23 26.33 8.68
CA ARG A 255 3.13 25.17 8.71
C ARG A 255 2.80 24.08 7.73
N VAL A 256 1.62 24.13 7.12
CA VAL A 256 1.15 23.07 6.23
C VAL A 256 1.58 23.36 4.81
N MET A 257 2.26 22.41 4.20
CA MET A 257 2.64 22.43 2.79
C MET A 257 2.23 21.13 2.11
N ARG A 258 1.97 21.19 0.80
CA ARG A 258 1.58 20.04 -0.01
C ARG A 258 2.73 19.55 -0.86
N TRP A 259 2.68 18.27 -1.22
CA TRP A 259 3.57 17.70 -2.22
C TRP A 259 3.27 18.27 -3.61
N VAL A 260 4.24 18.21 -4.52
CA VAL A 260 4.00 18.45 -5.94
C VAL A 260 3.02 17.40 -6.44
N ASP A 261 2.06 17.82 -7.27
CA ASP A 261 1.06 16.99 -7.95
C ASP A 261 -0.10 16.49 -7.07
N GLY A 262 -0.26 16.99 -5.86
CA GLY A 262 -1.36 16.59 -4.97
C GLY A 262 -1.39 15.08 -4.72
N ALA A 263 -0.27 14.42 -5.02
CA ALA A 263 -0.15 12.99 -5.00
C ALA A 263 -0.44 12.47 -3.61
N GLN A 264 -1.33 11.54 -3.56
CA GLN A 264 -1.46 10.64 -2.44
C GLN A 264 -0.08 9.97 -2.26
N GLY A 265 0.70 10.45 -1.31
CA GLY A 265 1.98 9.97 -0.87
C GLY A 265 2.84 9.30 -1.95
N ALA A 266 3.77 10.03 -2.52
CA ALA A 266 4.72 9.46 -3.45
C ALA A 266 5.64 8.43 -2.79
#